data_63a4d0064a547c537d1e5a0544504fe0
#
_entry.id   63a4d0064a547c537d1e5a0544504fe0
#
_cell.length_a   1.000
_cell.length_b   1.000
_cell.length_c   1.000
_cell.angle_alpha   90.00
_cell.angle_beta   90.00
_cell.angle_gamma   90.00
#
_symmetry.space_group_name_H-M   'P 1'
#
loop_
_entity.id
_entity.type
_entity.pdbx_description
1 polymer ?
#
loop_
_entity_poly.entity_id
_entity_poly.type
_entity_poly.pdbx_seq_one_letter_code
_entity_poly.pdbx_strand_id
1 'polypeptide(L)'
;MKKQISFSILGLGRVIDKRAFYMFKNEITNGYVKAIFDINKKKTKKYEKLFECRAKNSLNKFLSVKSDYVYIATESGNHFKHILKCFEFNRNVIVEKPPVLKVKELEFLNKIAQKKKLKFYTVFQNRLNKSVEYVKKIIKKEKLIFVDLSLIWSRSQEYYKDWHGNWKLDGGVLAQQGIHYVDLLIYLFGDPKKCVSSLTNKVNKLQAEDTHSSLIIFKKNNLSCTVNMSTAFRPRDFEASINIYCKKRIISLGGLCCNKVSISNLEAGSNKFKMIKKFTEKVSSG
;
A
#
# COMPACT_ATOMS: atom_id res chain seq x y z
N MET A 1 -23.99 2.15 22.08
CA MET A 1 -22.70 2.86 21.80
C MET A 1 -21.75 1.91 21.08
N LYS A 2 -21.01 2.36 20.05
CA LYS A 2 -19.98 1.53 19.40
C LYS A 2 -18.86 1.24 20.42
N LYS A 3 -18.38 -0.02 20.45
CA LYS A 3 -17.25 -0.41 21.32
C LYS A 3 -16.02 0.46 21.02
N GLN A 4 -15.42 1.04 22.04
CA GLN A 4 -14.17 1.79 21.94
C GLN A 4 -13.01 0.83 21.61
N ILE A 5 -12.15 1.24 20.69
CA ILE A 5 -10.98 0.48 20.23
C ILE A 5 -9.72 1.26 20.58
N SER A 6 -8.82 0.63 21.30
CA SER A 6 -7.55 1.23 21.71
C SER A 6 -6.41 0.84 20.78
N PHE A 7 -5.58 1.83 20.42
CA PHE A 7 -4.40 1.64 19.58
C PHE A 7 -3.13 2.03 20.33
N SER A 8 -2.04 1.33 20.07
CA SER A 8 -0.69 1.78 20.40
C SER A 8 0.09 1.95 19.11
N ILE A 9 0.86 3.04 18.96
CA ILE A 9 1.56 3.38 17.69
C ILE A 9 3.06 3.19 17.85
N LEU A 10 3.64 2.34 17.01
CA LEU A 10 5.07 2.06 16.91
C LEU A 10 5.65 2.69 15.65
N GLY A 11 6.51 3.70 15.82
CA GLY A 11 7.04 4.52 14.75
C GLY A 11 6.18 5.76 14.47
N LEU A 12 6.81 6.93 14.49
CA LEU A 12 6.16 8.24 14.30
C LEU A 12 6.75 8.94 13.07
N GLY A 13 6.82 8.19 11.95
CA GLY A 13 7.38 8.65 10.68
C GLY A 13 6.42 9.45 9.82
N ARG A 14 6.77 9.60 8.53
CA ARG A 14 6.01 10.39 7.53
C ARG A 14 4.53 9.99 7.43
N VAL A 15 4.22 8.70 7.58
CA VAL A 15 2.82 8.22 7.51
C VAL A 15 1.99 8.79 8.65
N ILE A 16 2.57 8.92 9.85
CA ILE A 16 1.87 9.52 10.99
C ILE A 16 1.66 11.01 10.77
N ASP A 17 2.69 11.74 10.33
CA ASP A 17 2.58 13.18 10.05
C ASP A 17 1.51 13.52 9.00
N LYS A 18 1.48 12.73 7.93
CA LYS A 18 0.67 13.06 6.76
C LYS A 18 -0.75 12.51 6.78
N ARG A 19 -0.96 11.35 7.41
CA ARG A 19 -2.19 10.59 7.24
C ARG A 19 -2.77 10.05 8.53
N ALA A 20 -2.03 9.24 9.26
CA ALA A 20 -2.59 8.50 10.38
C ALA A 20 -3.02 9.42 11.54
N PHE A 21 -2.28 10.50 11.79
CA PHE A 21 -2.69 11.48 12.81
C PHE A 21 -4.07 12.06 12.51
N TYR A 22 -4.29 12.54 11.28
CA TYR A 22 -5.57 13.09 10.85
C TYR A 22 -6.70 12.06 10.97
N MET A 23 -6.45 10.83 10.52
CA MET A 23 -7.39 9.72 10.60
C MET A 23 -7.80 9.42 12.06
N PHE A 24 -6.85 9.33 12.98
CA PHE A 24 -7.15 9.08 14.40
C PHE A 24 -7.89 10.24 15.07
N LYS A 25 -7.66 11.48 14.64
CA LYS A 25 -8.34 12.66 15.24
C LYS A 25 -9.74 12.90 14.66
N ASN A 26 -9.96 12.64 13.37
CA ASN A 26 -11.16 13.11 12.67
C ASN A 26 -12.05 11.99 12.10
N GLU A 27 -11.50 10.81 11.79
CA GLU A 27 -12.22 9.76 11.08
C GLU A 27 -12.56 8.55 11.95
N ILE A 28 -11.69 8.18 12.88
CA ILE A 28 -11.91 7.04 13.79
C ILE A 28 -12.66 7.53 15.04
N THR A 29 -13.98 7.64 14.94
CA THR A 29 -14.83 8.18 16.01
C THR A 29 -14.94 7.31 17.27
N ASN A 30 -14.61 6.01 17.16
CA ASN A 30 -14.64 5.07 18.27
C ASN A 30 -13.26 4.50 18.62
N GLY A 31 -12.20 5.16 18.18
CA GLY A 31 -10.82 4.76 18.45
C GLY A 31 -10.02 5.82 19.18
N TYR A 32 -9.07 5.40 20.00
CA TYR A 32 -8.16 6.30 20.69
C TYR A 32 -6.76 5.70 20.79
N VAL A 33 -5.76 6.58 20.87
CA VAL A 33 -4.35 6.19 21.02
C VAL A 33 -3.99 6.11 22.49
N LYS A 34 -3.51 4.94 22.94
CA LYS A 34 -3.21 4.65 24.34
C LYS A 34 -1.73 4.84 24.69
N ALA A 35 -0.86 4.53 23.73
CA ALA A 35 0.59 4.68 23.91
C ALA A 35 1.28 4.88 22.56
N ILE A 36 2.42 5.55 22.57
CA ILE A 36 3.28 5.73 21.40
C ILE A 36 4.73 5.37 21.74
N PHE A 37 5.49 4.95 20.73
CA PHE A 37 6.92 4.74 20.83
C PHE A 37 7.63 5.07 19.52
N ASP A 38 8.70 5.83 19.61
CA ASP A 38 9.67 6.09 18.54
C ASP A 38 11.06 6.27 19.18
N ILE A 39 12.10 5.94 18.43
CA ILE A 39 13.49 6.18 18.86
C ILE A 39 13.83 7.68 18.90
N ASN A 40 13.12 8.48 18.11
CA ASN A 40 13.28 9.92 18.07
C ASN A 40 12.45 10.61 19.18
N LYS A 41 13.14 11.06 20.23
CA LYS A 41 12.52 11.72 21.39
C LYS A 41 11.80 13.03 21.07
N LYS A 42 12.23 13.77 20.03
CA LYS A 42 11.55 15.00 19.61
C LYS A 42 10.16 14.67 19.03
N LYS A 43 10.07 13.59 18.22
CA LYS A 43 8.79 13.12 17.68
C LYS A 43 7.88 12.62 18.80
N THR A 44 8.38 11.83 19.74
CA THR A 44 7.56 11.35 20.85
C THR A 44 6.94 12.49 21.65
N LYS A 45 7.71 13.53 22.03
CA LYS A 45 7.19 14.72 22.73
C LYS A 45 6.10 15.46 21.94
N LYS A 46 6.28 15.61 20.60
CA LYS A 46 5.27 16.22 19.72
C LYS A 46 3.96 15.43 19.78
N TYR A 47 4.03 14.12 19.56
CA TYR A 47 2.87 13.27 19.45
C TYR A 47 2.21 12.88 20.76
N GLU A 48 2.91 12.92 21.92
CA GLU A 48 2.29 12.83 23.24
C GLU A 48 1.17 13.86 23.41
N LYS A 49 1.48 15.12 23.06
CA LYS A 49 0.50 16.23 23.15
C LYS A 49 -0.61 16.05 22.14
N LEU A 50 -0.28 15.67 20.90
CA LEU A 50 -1.25 15.58 19.81
C LEU A 50 -2.24 14.42 19.96
N PHE A 51 -1.80 13.27 20.48
CA PHE A 51 -2.63 12.10 20.74
C PHE A 51 -3.19 12.03 22.17
N GLU A 52 -2.78 12.96 23.04
CA GLU A 52 -3.18 12.98 24.46
C GLU A 52 -2.86 11.65 25.18
N CYS A 53 -1.70 11.09 24.88
CA CYS A 53 -1.26 9.80 25.40
C CYS A 53 0.17 9.87 25.92
N ARG A 54 0.63 8.85 26.63
CA ARG A 54 2.02 8.80 27.15
C ARG A 54 2.94 8.03 26.21
N ALA A 55 4.04 8.66 25.82
CA ALA A 55 5.14 7.98 25.17
C ALA A 55 5.85 7.02 26.13
N LYS A 56 6.38 5.92 25.61
CA LYS A 56 7.17 4.98 26.37
C LYS A 56 8.65 5.12 26.01
N ASN A 57 9.53 4.86 26.96
CA ASN A 57 10.97 5.04 26.81
C ASN A 57 11.68 3.77 26.30
N SER A 58 10.97 2.65 26.18
CA SER A 58 11.51 1.41 25.59
C SER A 58 10.39 0.63 24.88
N LEU A 59 10.78 -0.20 23.91
CA LEU A 59 9.86 -1.05 23.15
C LEU A 59 9.12 -2.04 24.09
N ASN A 60 9.82 -2.64 25.06
CA ASN A 60 9.19 -3.56 26.00
C ASN A 60 8.14 -2.86 26.89
N LYS A 61 8.45 -1.68 27.44
CA LYS A 61 7.47 -0.88 28.19
C LYS A 61 6.31 -0.41 27.34
N PHE A 62 6.55 -0.14 26.05
CA PHE A 62 5.48 0.16 25.09
C PHE A 62 4.56 -1.04 24.86
N LEU A 63 5.12 -2.22 24.61
CA LEU A 63 4.36 -3.45 24.33
C LEU A 63 3.65 -4.01 25.58
N SER A 64 4.11 -3.65 26.79
CA SER A 64 3.42 -3.99 28.05
C SER A 64 2.08 -3.25 28.18
N VAL A 65 1.88 -2.12 27.48
CA VAL A 65 0.59 -1.42 27.46
C VAL A 65 -0.44 -2.27 26.68
N LYS A 66 -1.48 -2.74 27.35
CA LYS A 66 -2.56 -3.49 26.70
C LYS A 66 -3.41 -2.56 25.85
N SER A 67 -3.34 -2.72 24.53
CA SER A 67 -4.22 -2.10 23.52
C SER A 67 -4.83 -3.17 22.63
N ASP A 68 -5.94 -2.87 21.98
CA ASP A 68 -6.60 -3.82 21.07
C ASP A 68 -5.72 -4.09 19.85
N TYR A 69 -5.01 -3.06 19.34
CA TYR A 69 -4.09 -3.17 18.21
C TYR A 69 -2.81 -2.37 18.44
N VAL A 70 -1.70 -2.89 17.92
CA VAL A 70 -0.46 -2.12 17.70
C VAL A 70 -0.40 -1.76 16.22
N TYR A 71 -0.37 -0.46 15.93
CA TYR A 71 -0.15 0.07 14.58
C TYR A 71 1.35 0.30 14.37
N ILE A 72 1.94 -0.40 13.41
CA ILE A 72 3.37 -0.34 13.09
C ILE A 72 3.57 0.53 11.85
N ALA A 73 4.30 1.64 11.99
CA ALA A 73 4.63 2.61 10.96
C ALA A 73 6.13 2.97 10.97
N THR A 74 6.97 1.98 11.21
CA THR A 74 8.44 2.08 11.14
C THR A 74 8.96 1.88 9.72
N GLU A 75 10.28 1.85 9.52
CA GLU A 75 10.86 1.49 8.23
C GLU A 75 10.51 0.04 7.88
N SER A 76 10.28 -0.21 6.58
CA SER A 76 9.80 -1.50 6.08
C SER A 76 10.69 -2.68 6.46
N GLY A 77 12.01 -2.51 6.42
CA GLY A 77 12.97 -3.56 6.81
C GLY A 77 12.92 -3.96 8.29
N ASN A 78 12.32 -3.14 9.13
CA ASN A 78 12.15 -3.41 10.55
C ASN A 78 10.78 -4.03 10.90
N HIS A 79 9.84 -4.10 9.95
CA HIS A 79 8.49 -4.60 10.21
C HIS A 79 8.49 -6.03 10.75
N PHE A 80 9.25 -6.95 10.14
CA PHE A 80 9.34 -8.33 10.61
C PHE A 80 9.67 -8.43 12.10
N LYS A 81 10.75 -7.76 12.53
CA LYS A 81 11.18 -7.74 13.94
C LYS A 81 10.10 -7.18 14.87
N HIS A 82 9.48 -6.09 14.45
CA HIS A 82 8.47 -5.41 15.25
C HIS A 82 7.18 -6.21 15.36
N ILE A 83 6.72 -6.84 14.28
CA ILE A 83 5.55 -7.73 14.29
C ILE A 83 5.81 -8.93 15.19
N LEU A 84 6.98 -9.58 15.04
CA LEU A 84 7.36 -10.72 15.86
C LEU A 84 7.35 -10.35 17.34
N LYS A 85 7.93 -9.19 17.68
CA LYS A 85 7.95 -8.69 19.05
C LYS A 85 6.54 -8.40 19.58
N CYS A 86 5.65 -7.84 18.77
CA CYS A 86 4.23 -7.68 19.13
C CYS A 86 3.56 -9.01 19.43
N PHE A 87 3.83 -10.05 18.61
CA PHE A 87 3.27 -11.39 18.83
C PHE A 87 3.81 -12.08 20.09
N GLU A 88 5.06 -11.83 20.47
CA GLU A 88 5.60 -12.30 21.76
C GLU A 88 4.78 -11.74 22.94
N PHE A 89 4.36 -10.48 22.84
CA PHE A 89 3.51 -9.82 23.85
C PHE A 89 2.00 -10.07 23.64
N ASN A 90 1.60 -11.00 22.75
CA ASN A 90 0.22 -11.33 22.41
C ASN A 90 -0.60 -10.09 21.97
N ARG A 91 -0.02 -9.26 21.09
CA ARG A 91 -0.67 -8.08 20.52
C ARG A 91 -1.17 -8.34 19.11
N ASN A 92 -2.41 -7.91 18.82
CA ASN A 92 -2.89 -7.82 17.43
C ASN A 92 -2.12 -6.68 16.73
N VAL A 93 -1.88 -6.86 15.43
CA VAL A 93 -1.05 -5.95 14.65
C VAL A 93 -1.78 -5.43 13.43
N ILE A 94 -1.64 -4.13 13.20
CA ILE A 94 -1.88 -3.46 11.91
C ILE A 94 -0.53 -2.88 11.49
N VAL A 95 -0.02 -3.27 10.33
CA VAL A 95 1.29 -2.82 9.85
C VAL A 95 1.17 -2.08 8.52
N GLU A 96 1.99 -1.04 8.35
CA GLU A 96 2.16 -0.37 7.07
C GLU A 96 2.75 -1.31 6.01
N LYS A 97 2.50 -0.97 4.77
CA LYS A 97 3.03 -1.70 3.62
C LYS A 97 4.52 -1.34 3.35
N PRO A 98 5.31 -2.26 2.80
CA PRO A 98 5.06 -3.70 2.75
C PRO A 98 5.10 -4.31 4.16
N PRO A 99 4.31 -5.37 4.45
CA PRO A 99 4.31 -5.96 5.79
C PRO A 99 5.66 -6.56 6.17
N VAL A 100 6.37 -7.07 5.18
CA VAL A 100 7.74 -7.60 5.25
C VAL A 100 8.38 -7.50 3.87
N LEU A 101 9.71 -7.69 3.78
CA LEU A 101 10.44 -7.70 2.51
C LEU A 101 10.65 -9.11 1.92
N LYS A 102 10.38 -10.17 2.69
CA LYS A 102 10.57 -11.57 2.27
C LYS A 102 9.30 -12.41 2.48
N VAL A 103 8.92 -13.19 1.47
CA VAL A 103 7.73 -14.06 1.54
C VAL A 103 7.80 -15.03 2.71
N LYS A 104 8.97 -15.67 2.93
CA LYS A 104 9.18 -16.61 4.05
C LYS A 104 8.93 -15.97 5.42
N GLU A 105 9.24 -14.68 5.58
CA GLU A 105 8.96 -13.95 6.82
C GLU A 105 7.44 -13.78 7.02
N LEU A 106 6.70 -13.48 5.95
CA LEU A 106 5.24 -13.36 6.01
C LEU A 106 4.57 -14.68 6.35
N GLU A 107 5.00 -15.77 5.72
CA GLU A 107 4.50 -17.12 6.00
C GLU A 107 4.74 -17.51 7.46
N PHE A 108 5.94 -17.24 7.98
CA PHE A 108 6.29 -17.49 9.37
C PHE A 108 5.41 -16.68 10.35
N LEU A 109 5.23 -15.37 10.10
CA LEU A 109 4.37 -14.52 10.92
C LEU A 109 2.91 -14.96 10.90
N ASN A 110 2.39 -15.35 9.73
CA ASN A 110 1.03 -15.86 9.60
C ASN A 110 0.81 -17.14 10.42
N LYS A 111 1.77 -18.09 10.41
CA LYS A 111 1.71 -19.29 11.24
C LYS A 111 1.66 -18.96 12.74
N ILE A 112 2.46 -17.99 13.19
CA ILE A 112 2.45 -17.55 14.61
C ILE A 112 1.11 -16.89 14.94
N ALA A 113 0.63 -15.98 14.09
CA ALA A 113 -0.63 -15.28 14.31
C ALA A 113 -1.81 -16.27 14.43
N GLN A 114 -1.88 -17.26 13.53
CA GLN A 114 -2.88 -18.33 13.58
C GLN A 114 -2.79 -19.16 14.87
N LYS A 115 -1.57 -19.64 15.22
CA LYS A 115 -1.35 -20.42 16.45
C LYS A 115 -1.77 -19.66 17.70
N LYS A 116 -1.48 -18.37 17.75
CA LYS A 116 -1.80 -17.50 18.91
C LYS A 116 -3.20 -16.86 18.82
N LYS A 117 -3.96 -17.11 17.76
CA LYS A 117 -5.28 -16.49 17.48
C LYS A 117 -5.20 -14.96 17.48
N LEU A 118 -4.09 -14.39 16.97
CA LEU A 118 -3.87 -12.96 16.85
C LEU A 118 -4.36 -12.44 15.50
N LYS A 119 -4.88 -11.22 15.48
CA LYS A 119 -5.24 -10.50 14.26
C LYS A 119 -4.02 -9.81 13.70
N PHE A 120 -3.77 -10.02 12.42
CA PHE A 120 -2.65 -9.45 11.67
C PHE A 120 -3.14 -8.88 10.35
N TYR A 121 -3.04 -7.56 10.20
CA TYR A 121 -3.53 -6.83 9.04
C TYR A 121 -2.42 -5.96 8.44
N THR A 122 -2.40 -5.88 7.11
CA THR A 122 -1.56 -4.95 6.34
C THR A 122 -2.40 -3.83 5.76
N VAL A 123 -1.87 -2.61 5.76
CA VAL A 123 -2.55 -1.45 5.21
C VAL A 123 -2.42 -1.41 3.68
N PHE A 124 -3.47 -1.87 2.99
CA PHE A 124 -3.67 -1.74 1.54
C PHE A 124 -4.92 -0.91 1.27
N GLN A 125 -4.88 0.37 1.65
CA GLN A 125 -6.03 1.26 1.66
C GLN A 125 -6.68 1.46 0.29
N ASN A 126 -5.93 1.33 -0.81
CA ASN A 126 -6.47 1.51 -2.16
C ASN A 126 -7.57 0.51 -2.51
N ARG A 127 -7.61 -0.66 -1.85
CA ARG A 127 -8.70 -1.63 -2.02
C ARG A 127 -10.07 -1.08 -1.59
N LEU A 128 -10.07 -0.09 -0.69
CA LEU A 128 -11.29 0.52 -0.13
C LEU A 128 -11.81 1.70 -0.97
N ASN A 129 -11.08 2.12 -2.00
CA ASN A 129 -11.54 3.16 -2.89
C ASN A 129 -12.81 2.70 -3.65
N LYS A 130 -13.84 3.55 -3.66
CA LYS A 130 -15.09 3.28 -4.39
C LYS A 130 -14.85 3.04 -5.88
N SER A 131 -13.85 3.71 -6.43
CA SER A 131 -13.36 3.51 -7.80
C SER A 131 -12.89 2.08 -8.03
N VAL A 132 -12.10 1.52 -7.12
CA VAL A 132 -11.59 0.15 -7.18
C VAL A 132 -12.72 -0.85 -6.98
N GLU A 133 -13.60 -0.64 -6.01
CA GLU A 133 -14.76 -1.50 -5.79
C GLU A 133 -15.71 -1.51 -6.98
N TYR A 134 -15.92 -0.35 -7.60
CA TYR A 134 -16.74 -0.24 -8.81
C TYR A 134 -16.12 -1.04 -9.96
N VAL A 135 -14.83 -0.84 -10.24
CA VAL A 135 -14.12 -1.60 -11.29
C VAL A 135 -14.19 -3.10 -11.00
N LYS A 136 -13.97 -3.53 -9.76
CA LYS A 136 -14.07 -4.95 -9.37
C LYS A 136 -15.44 -5.57 -9.65
N LYS A 137 -16.51 -4.79 -9.51
CA LYS A 137 -17.88 -5.25 -9.82
C LYS A 137 -18.11 -5.40 -11.34
N ILE A 138 -17.67 -4.42 -12.13
CA ILE A 138 -17.96 -4.41 -13.57
C ILE A 138 -17.12 -5.42 -14.35
N ILE A 139 -15.84 -5.62 -14.01
CA ILE A 139 -14.96 -6.55 -14.74
C ILE A 139 -15.41 -8.02 -14.64
N LYS A 140 -16.22 -8.37 -13.64
CA LYS A 140 -16.79 -9.73 -13.50
C LYS A 140 -17.70 -10.11 -14.68
N LYS A 141 -18.27 -9.10 -15.34
CA LYS A 141 -19.22 -9.27 -16.48
C LYS A 141 -18.54 -9.06 -17.83
N GLU A 142 -17.24 -8.78 -17.84
CA GLU A 142 -16.49 -8.46 -19.05
C GLU A 142 -15.64 -9.64 -19.53
N LYS A 143 -15.53 -9.77 -20.84
CA LYS A 143 -14.53 -10.64 -21.48
C LYS A 143 -13.22 -9.86 -21.57
N LEU A 144 -12.33 -10.10 -20.61
CA LEU A 144 -11.02 -9.44 -20.53
C LEU A 144 -10.08 -9.98 -21.62
N ILE A 145 -9.28 -9.09 -22.21
CA ILE A 145 -8.28 -9.43 -23.24
C ILE A 145 -6.89 -9.34 -22.62
N PHE A 146 -6.50 -8.16 -22.15
CA PHE A 146 -5.25 -7.95 -21.42
C PHE A 146 -5.37 -6.73 -20.49
N VAL A 147 -4.36 -6.53 -19.65
CA VAL A 147 -4.25 -5.40 -18.70
C VAL A 147 -2.91 -4.71 -18.89
N ASP A 148 -2.89 -3.41 -18.70
CA ASP A 148 -1.67 -2.62 -18.62
C ASP A 148 -1.66 -1.80 -17.33
N LEU A 149 -0.52 -1.82 -16.63
CA LEU A 149 -0.28 -1.01 -15.44
C LEU A 149 0.91 -0.09 -15.69
N SER A 150 0.67 1.20 -15.49
CA SER A 150 1.69 2.24 -15.58
C SER A 150 1.79 3.01 -14.26
N LEU A 151 3.02 3.16 -13.72
CA LEU A 151 3.34 3.96 -12.55
C LEU A 151 4.57 4.81 -12.84
N ILE A 152 4.36 6.03 -13.30
CA ILE A 152 5.42 6.94 -13.72
C ILE A 152 5.48 8.10 -12.75
N TRP A 153 6.33 7.95 -11.74
CA TRP A 153 6.48 8.93 -10.66
C TRP A 153 7.86 9.57 -10.65
N SER A 154 7.96 10.65 -9.89
CA SER A 154 9.20 11.41 -9.71
C SER A 154 9.65 11.32 -8.26
N ARG A 155 10.84 10.78 -8.04
CA ARG A 155 11.53 10.84 -6.75
C ARG A 155 12.96 11.32 -7.00
N SER A 156 13.29 12.49 -6.48
CA SER A 156 14.64 13.03 -6.58
C SER A 156 15.64 12.22 -5.75
N GLN A 157 16.94 12.41 -6.01
CA GLN A 157 18.00 11.81 -5.19
C GLN A 157 17.88 12.17 -3.70
N GLU A 158 17.32 13.36 -3.38
CA GLU A 158 17.06 13.81 -2.02
C GLU A 158 16.10 12.89 -1.24
N TYR A 159 15.08 12.37 -1.94
CA TYR A 159 14.14 11.38 -1.35
C TYR A 159 14.87 10.13 -0.85
N TYR A 160 16.00 9.78 -1.48
CA TYR A 160 16.76 8.56 -1.21
C TYR A 160 17.96 8.76 -0.27
N LYS A 161 18.08 9.92 0.39
CA LYS A 161 19.17 10.18 1.35
C LYS A 161 19.02 9.44 2.67
N ASP A 162 17.84 8.99 3.00
CA ASP A 162 17.57 8.22 4.21
C ASP A 162 17.63 6.70 3.94
N TRP A 163 16.68 5.94 4.45
CA TRP A 163 16.61 4.49 4.29
C TRP A 163 16.01 4.02 2.95
N HIS A 164 15.42 4.93 2.17
CA HIS A 164 14.80 4.58 0.89
C HIS A 164 15.84 4.16 -0.15
N GLY A 165 15.44 3.27 -1.06
CA GLY A 165 16.32 2.74 -2.11
C GLY A 165 17.38 1.73 -1.64
N ASN A 166 17.31 1.27 -0.38
CA ASN A 166 18.16 0.22 0.18
C ASN A 166 17.41 -1.11 0.20
N TRP A 167 18.01 -2.17 -0.34
CA TRP A 167 17.36 -3.49 -0.41
C TRP A 167 16.89 -4.04 0.95
N LYS A 168 17.65 -3.79 2.00
CA LYS A 168 17.33 -4.30 3.35
C LYS A 168 16.24 -3.53 4.06
N LEU A 169 16.00 -2.27 3.67
CA LEU A 169 15.12 -1.36 4.40
C LEU A 169 13.88 -0.95 3.58
N ASP A 170 13.97 -0.93 2.25
CA ASP A 170 12.96 -0.39 1.36
C ASP A 170 12.51 -1.37 0.27
N GLY A 171 13.46 -1.93 -0.49
CA GLY A 171 13.21 -2.89 -1.55
C GLY A 171 12.90 -2.29 -2.93
N GLY A 172 13.15 -1.01 -3.19
CA GLY A 172 13.02 -0.35 -4.50
C GLY A 172 11.60 0.07 -4.89
N VAL A 173 11.42 0.49 -6.17
CA VAL A 173 10.15 1.05 -6.66
C VAL A 173 9.00 0.04 -6.55
N LEU A 174 9.27 -1.23 -6.84
CA LEU A 174 8.24 -2.27 -6.78
C LEU A 174 7.70 -2.47 -5.36
N ALA A 175 8.59 -2.62 -4.38
CA ALA A 175 8.21 -2.90 -3.00
C ALA A 175 7.66 -1.64 -2.28
N GLN A 176 8.13 -0.46 -2.62
CA GLN A 176 7.79 0.76 -1.90
C GLN A 176 6.56 1.49 -2.50
N GLN A 177 6.61 1.84 -3.78
CA GLN A 177 5.52 2.56 -4.45
C GLN A 177 4.58 1.61 -5.17
N GLY A 178 5.15 0.69 -5.93
CA GLY A 178 4.43 -0.23 -6.82
C GLY A 178 3.56 -1.25 -6.11
N ILE A 179 3.89 -1.60 -4.86
CA ILE A 179 3.18 -2.65 -4.12
C ILE A 179 1.66 -2.41 -4.01
N HIS A 180 1.21 -1.16 -3.91
CA HIS A 180 -0.21 -0.85 -3.89
C HIS A 180 -0.92 -1.24 -5.18
N TYR A 181 -0.24 -1.11 -6.31
CA TYR A 181 -0.79 -1.41 -7.63
C TYR A 181 -0.70 -2.91 -7.94
N VAL A 182 0.40 -3.56 -7.55
CA VAL A 182 0.51 -5.03 -7.63
C VAL A 182 -0.54 -5.70 -6.75
N ASP A 183 -0.77 -5.16 -5.56
CA ASP A 183 -1.85 -5.60 -4.67
C ASP A 183 -3.23 -5.46 -5.33
N LEU A 184 -3.50 -4.35 -6.02
CA LEU A 184 -4.74 -4.16 -6.76
C LEU A 184 -4.87 -5.12 -7.95
N LEU A 185 -3.79 -5.42 -8.67
CA LEU A 185 -3.82 -6.43 -9.73
C LEU A 185 -4.26 -7.80 -9.16
N ILE A 186 -3.66 -8.23 -8.06
CA ILE A 186 -4.05 -9.48 -7.39
C ILE A 186 -5.49 -9.42 -6.87
N TYR A 187 -5.89 -8.28 -6.30
CA TYR A 187 -7.25 -8.07 -5.78
C TYR A 187 -8.33 -8.11 -6.86
N LEU A 188 -8.01 -7.63 -8.08
CA LEU A 188 -8.93 -7.57 -9.21
C LEU A 188 -8.93 -8.87 -10.03
N PHE A 189 -7.78 -9.47 -10.27
CA PHE A 189 -7.61 -10.55 -11.24
C PHE A 189 -7.23 -11.91 -10.63
N GLY A 190 -6.90 -11.95 -9.34
CA GLY A 190 -6.53 -13.15 -8.61
C GLY A 190 -5.04 -13.47 -8.67
N ASP A 191 -4.67 -14.72 -8.39
CA ASP A 191 -3.28 -15.13 -8.26
C ASP A 191 -2.52 -15.14 -9.59
N PRO A 192 -1.25 -14.68 -9.61
CA PRO A 192 -0.37 -14.86 -10.74
C PRO A 192 0.01 -16.33 -10.93
N LYS A 193 0.20 -16.73 -12.19
CA LYS A 193 0.72 -18.03 -12.60
C LYS A 193 2.20 -17.95 -12.96
N LYS A 194 2.59 -16.85 -13.65
CA LYS A 194 3.95 -16.61 -14.13
C LYS A 194 4.24 -15.12 -14.11
N CYS A 195 5.48 -14.79 -13.81
CA CYS A 195 5.98 -13.41 -13.91
C CYS A 195 7.39 -13.43 -14.49
N VAL A 196 7.67 -12.52 -15.41
CA VAL A 196 9.00 -12.23 -15.93
C VAL A 196 9.26 -10.74 -15.74
N SER A 197 10.41 -10.40 -15.16
CA SER A 197 10.69 -9.01 -14.75
C SER A 197 12.09 -8.57 -15.13
N SER A 198 12.23 -7.27 -15.36
CA SER A 198 13.50 -6.55 -15.49
C SER A 198 13.54 -5.42 -14.46
N LEU A 199 14.64 -5.30 -13.74
CA LEU A 199 14.89 -4.31 -12.71
C LEU A 199 16.12 -3.48 -13.10
N THR A 200 16.01 -2.17 -13.08
CA THR A 200 17.13 -1.30 -13.48
C THR A 200 17.16 -0.02 -12.65
N ASN A 201 18.34 0.58 -12.57
CA ASN A 201 18.53 1.96 -12.13
C ASN A 201 18.81 2.83 -13.35
N LYS A 202 18.02 3.86 -13.56
CA LYS A 202 18.12 4.73 -14.74
C LYS A 202 18.63 6.12 -14.41
N VAL A 203 18.23 6.70 -13.30
CA VAL A 203 18.53 8.10 -12.97
C VAL A 203 19.09 8.24 -11.55
N ASN A 204 18.49 7.57 -10.58
CA ASN A 204 18.89 7.72 -9.18
C ASN A 204 20.04 6.78 -8.82
N LYS A 205 20.97 7.23 -7.98
CA LYS A 205 22.03 6.39 -7.43
C LYS A 205 21.49 5.60 -6.22
N LEU A 206 21.03 4.37 -6.45
CA LEU A 206 20.38 3.51 -5.46
C LEU A 206 21.02 2.12 -5.45
N GLN A 207 20.84 1.40 -4.33
CA GLN A 207 21.13 -0.05 -4.29
C GLN A 207 20.00 -0.85 -4.94
N ALA A 208 18.74 -0.48 -4.67
CA ALA A 208 17.56 -1.09 -5.27
C ALA A 208 17.20 -0.43 -6.62
N GLU A 209 16.17 -0.94 -7.27
CA GLU A 209 15.72 -0.41 -8.56
C GLU A 209 14.90 0.88 -8.42
N ASP A 210 15.07 1.81 -9.37
CA ASP A 210 14.17 2.94 -9.57
C ASP A 210 13.21 2.73 -10.76
N THR A 211 13.42 1.67 -11.51
CA THR A 211 12.64 1.31 -12.71
C THR A 211 12.44 -0.20 -12.78
N HIS A 212 11.19 -0.62 -12.99
CA HIS A 212 10.74 -1.99 -13.06
C HIS A 212 9.81 -2.20 -14.26
N SER A 213 10.04 -3.26 -15.03
CA SER A 213 9.14 -3.72 -16.08
C SER A 213 8.86 -5.20 -15.92
N SER A 214 7.61 -5.62 -16.07
CA SER A 214 7.27 -7.05 -16.02
C SER A 214 6.08 -7.42 -16.88
N LEU A 215 6.04 -8.73 -17.23
CA LEU A 215 4.88 -9.40 -17.79
C LEU A 215 4.38 -10.41 -16.75
N ILE A 216 3.12 -10.25 -16.35
CA ILE A 216 2.43 -11.14 -15.41
C ILE A 216 1.35 -11.90 -16.14
N ILE A 217 1.28 -13.22 -15.95
CA ILE A 217 0.18 -14.07 -16.43
C ILE A 217 -0.61 -14.54 -15.21
N PHE A 218 -1.89 -14.23 -15.16
CA PHE A 218 -2.77 -14.66 -14.07
C PHE A 218 -3.32 -16.06 -14.31
N LYS A 219 -3.58 -16.82 -13.23
CA LYS A 219 -4.19 -18.16 -13.31
C LYS A 219 -5.54 -18.12 -14.00
N LYS A 220 -6.36 -17.11 -13.67
CA LYS A 220 -7.69 -16.96 -14.23
C LYS A 220 -7.61 -16.52 -15.70
N ASN A 221 -8.10 -17.36 -16.59
CA ASN A 221 -8.20 -17.14 -18.04
C ASN A 221 -6.86 -16.88 -18.76
N ASN A 222 -5.71 -17.21 -18.15
CA ASN A 222 -4.38 -16.83 -18.63
C ASN A 222 -4.27 -15.33 -19.01
N LEU A 223 -4.95 -14.48 -18.25
CA LEU A 223 -4.97 -13.05 -18.50
C LEU A 223 -3.55 -12.47 -18.37
N SER A 224 -3.07 -11.80 -19.40
CA SER A 224 -1.78 -11.13 -19.39
C SER A 224 -1.89 -9.70 -18.88
N CYS A 225 -0.86 -9.26 -18.15
CA CYS A 225 -0.71 -7.90 -17.69
C CYS A 225 0.72 -7.42 -17.89
N THR A 226 0.90 -6.31 -18.58
CA THR A 226 2.16 -5.58 -18.63
C THR A 226 2.21 -4.61 -17.43
N VAL A 227 3.38 -4.47 -16.85
CA VAL A 227 3.62 -3.59 -15.70
C VAL A 227 4.87 -2.77 -15.96
N ASN A 228 4.74 -1.44 -15.94
CA ASN A 228 5.84 -0.51 -16.04
C ASN A 228 5.78 0.47 -14.87
N MET A 229 6.84 0.50 -14.08
CA MET A 229 6.94 1.36 -12.91
C MET A 229 8.28 2.07 -12.87
N SER A 230 8.27 3.37 -12.62
CA SER A 230 9.49 4.13 -12.43
C SER A 230 9.28 5.29 -11.47
N THR A 231 10.29 5.56 -10.65
CA THR A 231 10.43 6.80 -9.87
C THR A 231 11.47 7.75 -10.45
N ALA A 232 12.02 7.40 -11.61
CA ALA A 232 13.07 8.15 -12.30
C ALA A 232 12.56 9.29 -13.17
N PHE A 233 11.25 9.40 -13.39
CA PHE A 233 10.65 10.45 -14.22
C PHE A 233 10.82 11.85 -13.61
N ARG A 234 10.93 12.88 -14.44
CA ARG A 234 11.09 14.28 -14.01
C ARG A 234 10.16 15.18 -14.84
N PRO A 235 9.70 16.31 -14.31
CA PRO A 235 10.02 16.88 -12.98
C PRO A 235 9.06 16.44 -11.85
N ARG A 236 7.94 15.79 -12.17
CA ARG A 236 6.85 15.45 -11.24
C ARG A 236 6.21 14.11 -11.55
N ASP A 237 5.38 13.62 -10.63
CA ASP A 237 4.54 12.46 -10.86
C ASP A 237 3.65 12.70 -12.08
N PHE A 238 3.70 11.76 -13.03
CA PHE A 238 3.01 11.87 -14.31
C PHE A 238 1.76 10.99 -14.35
N GLU A 239 1.90 9.70 -14.08
CA GLU A 239 0.84 8.73 -14.26
C GLU A 239 0.83 7.67 -13.16
N ALA A 240 -0.37 7.21 -12.84
CA ALA A 240 -0.62 5.95 -12.16
C ALA A 240 -1.95 5.41 -12.68
N SER A 241 -1.91 4.33 -13.44
CA SER A 241 -3.10 3.78 -14.10
C SER A 241 -3.07 2.25 -14.22
N ILE A 242 -4.26 1.65 -14.19
CA ILE A 242 -4.52 0.27 -14.59
C ILE A 242 -5.55 0.33 -15.71
N ASN A 243 -5.13 0.02 -16.93
CA ASN A 243 -5.98 -0.03 -18.11
C ASN A 243 -6.40 -1.47 -18.38
N ILE A 244 -7.68 -1.72 -18.43
CA ILE A 244 -8.29 -3.05 -18.62
C ILE A 244 -8.98 -3.08 -19.96
N TYR A 245 -8.43 -3.85 -20.88
CA TYR A 245 -8.94 -3.98 -22.24
C TYR A 245 -9.88 -5.17 -22.31
N CYS A 246 -11.14 -4.88 -22.62
CA CYS A 246 -12.21 -5.86 -22.78
C CYS A 246 -12.64 -5.96 -24.25
N LYS A 247 -13.38 -7.01 -24.62
CA LYS A 247 -13.81 -7.24 -26.00
C LYS A 247 -14.48 -6.01 -26.66
N LYS A 248 -15.28 -5.25 -25.90
CA LYS A 248 -16.04 -4.09 -26.42
C LYS A 248 -15.86 -2.82 -25.59
N ARG A 249 -14.88 -2.80 -24.68
CA ARG A 249 -14.78 -1.74 -23.68
C ARG A 249 -13.34 -1.57 -23.21
N ILE A 250 -12.98 -0.34 -22.90
CA ILE A 250 -11.75 -0.01 -22.17
C ILE A 250 -12.18 0.58 -20.82
N ILE A 251 -11.63 0.03 -19.74
CA ILE A 251 -11.85 0.51 -18.36
C ILE A 251 -10.50 0.97 -17.83
N SER A 252 -10.40 2.25 -17.50
CA SER A 252 -9.19 2.83 -16.94
C SER A 252 -9.44 3.22 -15.49
N LEU A 253 -8.64 2.65 -14.58
CA LEU A 253 -8.56 3.02 -13.17
C LEU A 253 -7.28 3.85 -12.99
N GLY A 254 -7.43 5.15 -12.83
CA GLY A 254 -6.33 6.10 -12.82
C GLY A 254 -6.36 7.05 -11.62
N GLY A 255 -5.57 8.12 -11.72
CA GLY A 255 -5.28 9.04 -10.63
C GLY A 255 -4.19 8.48 -9.72
N LEU A 256 -3.40 9.36 -9.11
CA LEU A 256 -2.25 8.96 -8.28
C LEU A 256 -2.58 8.01 -7.10
N CYS A 257 -3.86 7.89 -6.75
CA CYS A 257 -4.35 7.01 -5.68
C CYS A 257 -5.41 6.00 -6.18
N CYS A 258 -5.48 5.71 -7.49
CA CYS A 258 -6.55 4.87 -8.09
C CYS A 258 -7.96 5.36 -7.74
N ASN A 259 -8.17 6.67 -7.79
CA ASN A 259 -9.41 7.35 -7.40
C ASN A 259 -10.21 7.90 -8.59
N LYS A 260 -9.79 7.59 -9.82
CA LYS A 260 -10.47 8.02 -11.05
C LYS A 260 -10.84 6.78 -11.87
N VAL A 261 -12.04 6.79 -12.44
CA VAL A 261 -12.48 5.76 -13.39
C VAL A 261 -12.93 6.43 -14.66
N SER A 262 -12.49 5.90 -15.80
CA SER A 262 -13.08 6.20 -17.08
C SER A 262 -13.44 4.91 -17.83
N ILE A 263 -14.55 4.92 -18.54
CA ILE A 263 -15.03 3.78 -19.33
C ILE A 263 -15.37 4.29 -20.72
N SER A 264 -14.80 3.65 -21.72
CA SER A 264 -15.09 3.89 -23.12
C SER A 264 -15.61 2.62 -23.78
N ASN A 265 -16.74 2.71 -24.45
CA ASN A 265 -17.31 1.61 -25.23
C ASN A 265 -16.99 1.79 -26.71
N LEU A 266 -16.90 0.67 -27.44
CA LEU A 266 -16.95 0.65 -28.90
C LEU A 266 -18.32 1.12 -29.34
N GLU A 267 -18.40 2.14 -30.20
CA GLU A 267 -19.66 2.59 -30.79
C GLU A 267 -20.21 1.55 -31.77
N ALA A 268 -21.51 1.30 -31.71
CA ALA A 268 -22.18 0.39 -32.62
C ALA A 268 -22.03 0.88 -34.07
N GLY A 269 -21.58 -0.01 -34.96
CA GLY A 269 -21.42 0.31 -36.40
C GLY A 269 -20.20 1.20 -36.72
N SER A 270 -19.30 1.44 -35.76
CA SER A 270 -18.07 2.24 -35.95
C SER A 270 -16.85 1.58 -35.33
N ASN A 271 -15.67 2.03 -35.76
CA ASN A 271 -14.40 1.63 -35.18
C ASN A 271 -13.91 2.60 -34.09
N LYS A 272 -14.80 3.45 -33.53
CA LYS A 272 -14.48 4.47 -32.56
C LYS A 272 -14.91 4.05 -31.16
N PHE A 273 -14.11 4.42 -30.14
CA PHE A 273 -14.48 4.29 -28.74
C PHE A 273 -15.02 5.62 -28.22
N LYS A 274 -16.21 5.57 -27.63
CA LYS A 274 -16.83 6.73 -26.97
C LYS A 274 -16.76 6.57 -25.46
N MET A 275 -16.32 7.61 -24.79
CA MET A 275 -16.33 7.66 -23.33
C MET A 275 -17.78 7.72 -22.82
N ILE A 276 -18.20 6.72 -22.05
CA ILE A 276 -19.57 6.60 -21.52
C ILE A 276 -19.65 6.92 -20.03
N LYS A 277 -18.54 6.86 -19.31
CA LYS A 277 -18.50 7.14 -17.87
C LYS A 277 -17.14 7.67 -17.45
N LYS A 278 -17.16 8.74 -16.64
CA LYS A 278 -15.98 9.25 -15.96
C LYS A 278 -16.39 9.73 -14.58
N PHE A 279 -15.68 9.35 -13.55
CA PHE A 279 -15.83 9.94 -12.21
C PHE A 279 -14.50 9.98 -11.47
N THR A 280 -14.42 10.89 -10.51
CA THR A 280 -13.28 11.03 -9.60
C THR A 280 -13.81 11.04 -8.18
N GLU A 281 -13.25 10.19 -7.36
CA GLU A 281 -13.50 10.15 -5.93
C GLU A 281 -12.53 11.08 -5.20
N LYS A 282 -13.03 11.85 -4.22
CA LYS A 282 -12.15 12.58 -3.32
C LYS A 282 -11.52 11.58 -2.35
N VAL A 283 -10.22 11.41 -2.43
CA VAL A 283 -9.42 10.59 -1.51
C VAL A 283 -8.48 11.54 -0.81
N SER A 284 -8.33 11.43 0.49
CA SER A 284 -7.30 12.16 1.22
C SER A 284 -5.94 11.79 0.62
N SER A 285 -5.37 12.67 -0.18
CA SER A 285 -4.00 12.53 -0.65
C SER A 285 -3.07 12.69 0.55
N GLY A 286 -2.37 11.64 0.89
CA GLY A 286 -1.33 11.69 1.89
C GLY A 286 -0.09 12.44 1.40
#